data_970c114bf3c02733653424e39ebf4423
#
_entry.id   970c114bf3c02733653424e39ebf4423
#
_cell.length_a   1.000
_cell.length_b   1.000
_cell.length_c   1.000
_cell.angle_alpha   90.00
_cell.angle_beta   90.00
_cell.angle_gamma   90.00
#
_symmetry.space_group_name_H-M   'P 1'
#
loop_
_entity.id
_entity.type
_entity.pdbx_description
1 polymer ?
#
loop_
_entity_poly.entity_id
_entity_poly.type
_entity_poly.pdbx_seq_one_letter_code
_entity_poly.pdbx_strand_id
1 'polypeptide(L)'
;KNKKNGKFTIDKKFTNKPISAKVTLPVEVKIFETYIDYDVEVNQRINNPIKGEVINPLYVVPNIAVNFKKDKYLFLDTEPQKIIIEVKNLSNKFKGEFKLNAPDGWKIEKDYVNLSLFGKGKTKNIEFQIKPTNDSKDGILSVSIISDEITKPKKAMSIFDIEYDHIPKQYIVLPFSPKIKKLNLILPRKKVGYLMGAGDLVYENLKSIGLDIELININEIENGDLDRFNTIVMGIRAYNVNNELNSKNKLLFDYVKKGGNLLIQYNTTRNLVTNKLTPFLLNLSRDRVTKEDSPVKILTPLHRALNFPHKITSEDFENWVQE
;
A
#
# COMPACT_ATOMS: atom_id res chain seq x y z
N LYS A 1 -26.46 16.85 4.31
CA LYS A 1 -25.93 17.39 5.60
C LYS A 1 -27.11 17.85 6.44
N ASN A 2 -27.42 17.18 7.54
CA ASN A 2 -28.47 17.61 8.45
C ASN A 2 -27.85 18.47 9.55
N LYS A 3 -28.29 19.74 9.67
CA LYS A 3 -27.93 20.64 10.74
C LYS A 3 -28.90 20.45 11.91
N LYS A 4 -28.44 19.88 13.01
CA LYS A 4 -29.13 19.98 14.31
C LYS A 4 -28.18 20.61 15.32
N ASN A 5 -28.59 21.73 15.91
CA ASN A 5 -27.94 22.45 17.01
C ASN A 5 -26.47 22.87 16.71
N GLY A 6 -26.19 23.40 15.51
CA GLY A 6 -24.85 23.89 15.18
C GLY A 6 -23.78 22.81 14.96
N LYS A 7 -24.13 21.52 15.11
CA LYS A 7 -23.23 20.38 14.83
C LYS A 7 -23.55 19.79 13.47
N PHE A 8 -22.54 19.67 12.63
CA PHE A 8 -22.66 18.96 11.36
C PHE A 8 -22.59 17.46 11.62
N THR A 9 -23.62 16.72 11.22
CA THR A 9 -23.59 15.26 11.20
C THR A 9 -23.35 14.78 9.78
N ILE A 10 -22.38 13.92 9.60
CA ILE A 10 -22.10 13.26 8.31
C ILE A 10 -23.11 12.13 8.15
N ASP A 11 -23.80 12.08 7.00
CA ASP A 11 -24.70 10.99 6.69
C ASP A 11 -23.92 9.65 6.69
N LYS A 12 -24.49 8.62 7.35
CA LYS A 12 -23.88 7.28 7.44
C LYS A 12 -23.59 6.64 6.08
N LYS A 13 -24.26 7.06 5.02
CA LYS A 13 -23.97 6.63 3.63
C LYS A 13 -22.56 6.99 3.13
N PHE A 14 -21.87 7.91 3.79
CA PHE A 14 -20.53 8.39 3.40
C PHE A 14 -19.40 7.87 4.30
N THR A 15 -19.66 6.94 5.21
CA THR A 15 -18.67 6.47 6.19
C THR A 15 -17.50 5.73 5.57
N ASN A 16 -17.57 5.29 4.32
CA ASN A 16 -16.49 4.61 3.59
C ASN A 16 -15.80 5.48 2.54
N LYS A 17 -16.18 6.75 2.40
CA LYS A 17 -15.49 7.69 1.50
C LYS A 17 -14.52 8.55 2.30
N PRO A 18 -13.36 8.91 1.74
CA PRO A 18 -12.47 9.89 2.34
C PRO A 18 -13.29 11.14 2.68
N ILE A 19 -13.20 11.57 3.94
CA ILE A 19 -13.89 12.78 4.36
C ILE A 19 -13.15 13.94 3.72
N SER A 20 -13.77 14.61 2.74
CA SER A 20 -13.30 15.90 2.30
C SER A 20 -13.37 16.83 3.52
N ALA A 21 -12.22 17.19 4.04
CA ALA A 21 -12.12 18.08 5.18
C ALA A 21 -12.38 19.55 4.81
N LYS A 22 -12.71 19.84 3.55
CA LYS A 22 -13.04 21.19 3.07
C LYS A 22 -14.24 21.76 3.77
N VAL A 23 -14.18 23.04 4.10
CA VAL A 23 -15.29 23.80 4.66
C VAL A 23 -16.02 24.52 3.51
N THR A 24 -17.33 24.28 3.42
CA THR A 24 -18.20 25.03 2.51
C THR A 24 -19.25 25.80 3.31
N LEU A 25 -19.59 26.97 2.83
CA LEU A 25 -20.70 27.78 3.35
C LEU A 25 -21.87 27.70 2.38
N PRO A 26 -23.05 27.26 2.82
CA PRO A 26 -24.24 27.38 2.01
C PRO A 26 -24.62 28.86 1.88
N VAL A 27 -24.78 29.30 0.66
CA VAL A 27 -25.15 30.69 0.33
C VAL A 27 -26.44 30.66 -0.48
N GLU A 28 -27.45 31.37 -0.03
CA GLU A 28 -28.70 31.61 -0.76
C GLU A 28 -28.61 33.00 -1.37
N VAL A 29 -28.78 33.12 -2.68
CA VAL A 29 -28.84 34.40 -3.38
C VAL A 29 -30.22 34.58 -3.96
N LYS A 30 -30.87 35.67 -3.58
CA LYS A 30 -32.14 36.08 -4.16
C LYS A 30 -31.93 36.98 -5.36
N ILE A 31 -32.36 36.53 -6.54
CA ILE A 31 -32.38 37.31 -7.77
C ILE A 31 -33.81 37.49 -8.19
N PHE A 32 -34.34 38.71 -8.09
CA PHE A 32 -35.78 39.01 -8.23
C PHE A 32 -36.61 38.16 -7.27
N GLU A 33 -37.51 37.31 -7.79
CA GLU A 33 -38.37 36.40 -7.04
C GLU A 33 -37.79 34.98 -6.89
N THR A 34 -36.60 34.74 -7.47
CA THR A 34 -35.99 33.40 -7.48
C THR A 34 -34.82 33.29 -6.48
N TYR A 35 -34.82 32.21 -5.71
CA TYR A 35 -33.74 31.86 -4.80
C TYR A 35 -32.83 30.84 -5.45
N ILE A 36 -31.52 31.04 -5.38
CA ILE A 36 -30.50 30.13 -5.88
C ILE A 36 -29.59 29.76 -4.72
N ASP A 37 -29.52 28.46 -4.43
CA ASP A 37 -28.69 27.90 -3.38
C ASP A 37 -27.41 27.33 -4.01
N TYR A 38 -26.24 27.65 -3.43
CA TYR A 38 -24.98 27.02 -3.78
C TYR A 38 -24.00 27.01 -2.61
N ASP A 39 -23.11 26.02 -2.64
CA ASP A 39 -22.05 25.87 -1.63
C ASP A 39 -20.80 26.63 -2.09
N VAL A 40 -20.35 27.60 -1.30
CA VAL A 40 -19.10 28.34 -1.54
C VAL A 40 -17.98 27.74 -0.69
N GLU A 41 -16.88 27.33 -1.31
CA GLU A 41 -15.71 26.87 -0.57
C GLU A 41 -15.04 28.01 0.18
N VAL A 42 -14.73 27.77 1.47
CA VAL A 42 -13.95 28.70 2.27
C VAL A 42 -12.49 28.54 1.95
N ASN A 43 -11.86 29.56 1.41
CA ASN A 43 -10.48 29.56 0.94
C ASN A 43 -9.66 30.64 1.64
N GLN A 44 -8.39 30.32 1.93
CA GLN A 44 -7.37 31.29 2.28
C GLN A 44 -6.59 31.69 1.02
N ARG A 45 -6.48 32.99 0.76
CA ARG A 45 -5.64 33.52 -0.33
C ARG A 45 -4.34 34.05 0.24
N ILE A 46 -3.22 33.62 -0.35
CA ILE A 46 -1.88 34.01 0.04
C ILE A 46 -1.14 34.47 -1.21
N ASN A 47 -0.53 35.65 -1.17
CA ASN A 47 0.37 36.08 -2.23
C ASN A 47 1.76 35.48 -1.99
N ASN A 48 2.14 34.53 -2.81
CA ASN A 48 3.47 33.93 -2.78
C ASN A 48 4.38 34.67 -3.77
N PRO A 49 5.59 35.16 -3.35
CA PRO A 49 6.47 35.93 -4.23
C PRO A 49 6.90 35.18 -5.51
N ILE A 50 6.91 33.85 -5.50
CA ILE A 50 7.36 33.01 -6.61
C ILE A 50 6.18 32.45 -7.41
N LYS A 51 5.11 31.98 -6.73
CA LYS A 51 3.96 31.30 -7.35
C LYS A 51 2.78 32.24 -7.64
N GLY A 52 2.85 33.52 -7.24
CA GLY A 52 1.73 34.46 -7.35
C GLY A 52 0.65 34.19 -6.29
N GLU A 53 -0.62 34.44 -6.65
CA GLU A 53 -1.75 34.18 -5.76
C GLU A 53 -1.96 32.67 -5.59
N VAL A 54 -1.86 32.19 -4.35
CA VAL A 54 -2.12 30.79 -3.97
C VAL A 54 -3.41 30.74 -3.18
N ILE A 55 -4.34 29.91 -3.64
CA ILE A 55 -5.64 29.67 -3.00
C ILE A 55 -5.57 28.33 -2.27
N ASN A 56 -5.65 28.35 -0.94
CA ASN A 56 -5.67 27.18 -0.10
C ASN A 56 -7.07 26.96 0.48
N PRO A 57 -7.71 25.83 0.23
CA PRO A 57 -8.98 25.48 0.86
C PRO A 57 -8.80 25.37 2.39
N LEU A 58 -9.82 25.83 3.13
CA LEU A 58 -9.85 25.62 4.58
C LEU A 58 -10.24 24.16 4.88
N TYR A 59 -9.42 23.48 5.68
CA TYR A 59 -9.64 22.11 6.10
C TYR A 59 -9.90 22.00 7.59
N VAL A 60 -10.85 21.15 7.98
CA VAL A 60 -11.03 20.72 9.37
C VAL A 60 -10.33 19.38 9.54
N VAL A 61 -9.27 19.37 10.33
CA VAL A 61 -8.45 18.20 10.62
C VAL A 61 -8.51 17.86 12.12
N PRO A 62 -8.24 16.61 12.52
CA PRO A 62 -8.18 16.25 13.93
C PRO A 62 -6.97 16.96 14.61
N ASN A 63 -7.03 17.16 15.93
CA ASN A 63 -5.92 17.74 16.70
C ASN A 63 -4.65 16.89 16.64
N ILE A 64 -4.80 15.59 16.40
CA ILE A 64 -3.73 14.62 16.32
C ILE A 64 -4.02 13.62 15.21
N ALA A 65 -3.03 13.29 14.42
CA ALA A 65 -3.09 12.24 13.40
C ALA A 65 -2.11 11.12 13.71
N VAL A 66 -2.48 9.89 13.34
CA VAL A 66 -1.70 8.68 13.59
C VAL A 66 -1.56 7.90 12.29
N ASN A 67 -0.33 7.72 11.82
CA ASN A 67 -0.03 6.98 10.61
C ASN A 67 0.82 5.75 10.93
N PHE A 68 0.39 4.57 10.51
CA PHE A 68 1.23 3.39 10.53
C PHE A 68 2.29 3.48 9.44
N LYS A 69 3.51 2.99 9.71
CA LYS A 69 4.60 3.00 8.72
C LYS A 69 4.45 1.94 7.63
N LYS A 70 3.57 0.94 7.84
CA LYS A 70 3.29 -0.13 6.88
C LYS A 70 1.78 -0.31 6.74
N ASP A 71 1.34 -0.76 5.58
CA ASP A 71 -0.06 -1.09 5.27
C ASP A 71 -0.42 -2.54 5.65
N LYS A 72 0.59 -3.37 5.92
CA LYS A 72 0.44 -4.78 6.32
C LYS A 72 1.60 -5.25 7.19
N TYR A 73 1.29 -6.15 8.10
CA TYR A 73 2.23 -6.80 9.00
C TYR A 73 2.06 -8.31 8.90
N LEU A 74 3.11 -9.00 8.45
CA LEU A 74 3.13 -10.44 8.27
C LEU A 74 4.07 -11.07 9.29
N PHE A 75 3.61 -12.11 9.96
CA PHE A 75 4.37 -12.87 10.94
C PHE A 75 4.53 -14.29 10.44
N LEU A 76 5.77 -14.76 10.36
CA LEU A 76 6.12 -16.10 9.88
C LEU A 76 6.37 -17.08 11.02
N ASP A 77 6.61 -16.55 12.20
CA ASP A 77 6.93 -17.27 13.42
C ASP A 77 6.22 -16.60 14.62
N THR A 78 6.59 -16.98 15.83
CA THR A 78 6.08 -16.41 17.06
C THR A 78 6.96 -15.31 17.66
N GLU A 79 8.00 -14.87 16.91
CA GLU A 79 8.89 -13.82 17.35
C GLU A 79 8.19 -12.46 17.37
N PRO A 80 8.49 -11.63 18.36
CA PRO A 80 7.92 -10.29 18.43
C PRO A 80 8.40 -9.40 17.29
N GLN A 81 7.49 -8.62 16.72
CA GLN A 81 7.85 -7.56 15.75
C GLN A 81 7.42 -6.20 16.29
N LYS A 82 8.15 -5.16 15.85
CA LYS A 82 7.85 -3.77 16.17
C LYS A 82 6.81 -3.21 15.22
N ILE A 83 5.74 -2.64 15.79
CA ILE A 83 4.77 -1.80 15.10
C ILE A 83 5.12 -0.36 15.37
N ILE A 84 5.53 0.36 14.35
CA ILE A 84 5.89 1.77 14.45
C ILE A 84 4.75 2.60 13.89
N ILE A 85 4.27 3.53 14.69
CA ILE A 85 3.30 4.55 14.31
C ILE A 85 3.91 5.94 14.42
N GLU A 86 3.63 6.77 13.46
CA GLU A 86 3.98 8.19 13.49
C GLU A 86 2.78 8.98 14.00
N VAL A 87 2.99 9.73 15.07
CA VAL A 87 2.00 10.64 15.65
C VAL A 87 2.37 12.06 15.24
N LYS A 88 1.45 12.76 14.55
CA LYS A 88 1.61 14.15 14.08
C LYS A 88 0.66 15.06 14.83
N ASN A 89 1.20 16.02 15.56
CA ASN A 89 0.41 17.06 16.25
C ASN A 89 -0.06 18.12 15.26
N LEU A 90 -1.35 18.33 15.15
CA LEU A 90 -1.97 19.32 14.25
C LEU A 90 -2.54 20.52 15.02
N SER A 91 -2.43 20.50 16.35
CA SER A 91 -2.77 21.57 17.27
C SER A 91 -1.52 22.23 17.88
N ASN A 92 -1.68 23.22 18.76
CA ASN A 92 -0.55 23.84 19.46
C ASN A 92 0.05 22.89 20.50
N LYS A 93 -0.78 22.13 21.19
CA LYS A 93 -0.38 21.20 22.24
C LYS A 93 -1.34 20.02 22.21
N PHE A 94 -0.80 18.81 22.34
CA PHE A 94 -1.58 17.59 22.55
C PHE A 94 -0.94 16.77 23.69
N LYS A 95 -1.77 16.26 24.58
CA LYS A 95 -1.39 15.29 25.60
C LYS A 95 -2.45 14.20 25.62
N GLY A 96 -2.02 12.95 25.53
CA GLY A 96 -2.97 11.83 25.53
C GLY A 96 -2.29 10.47 25.57
N GLU A 97 -3.13 9.45 25.73
CA GLU A 97 -2.78 8.05 25.68
C GLU A 97 -3.14 7.48 24.33
N PHE A 98 -2.22 6.71 23.75
CA PHE A 98 -2.39 5.98 22.50
C PHE A 98 -2.36 4.49 22.80
N LYS A 99 -3.43 3.79 22.48
CA LYS A 99 -3.57 2.35 22.68
C LYS A 99 -3.61 1.62 21.37
N LEU A 100 -2.71 0.66 21.17
CA LEU A 100 -2.73 -0.23 20.01
C LEU A 100 -3.77 -1.33 20.24
N ASN A 101 -4.67 -1.52 19.28
CA ASN A 101 -5.65 -2.61 19.30
C ASN A 101 -5.31 -3.59 18.18
N ALA A 102 -5.34 -4.89 18.51
CA ALA A 102 -5.08 -5.99 17.59
C ALA A 102 -6.25 -6.99 17.63
N PRO A 103 -6.37 -7.88 16.63
CA PRO A 103 -7.33 -8.99 16.67
C PRO A 103 -7.07 -9.96 17.83
N ASP A 104 -8.00 -10.89 18.06
CA ASP A 104 -7.84 -11.93 19.07
C ASP A 104 -6.59 -12.78 18.85
N GLY A 105 -5.98 -13.20 19.95
CA GLY A 105 -4.81 -14.06 19.95
C GLY A 105 -3.47 -13.34 19.74
N TRP A 106 -3.45 -12.04 19.50
CA TRP A 106 -2.22 -11.25 19.45
C TRP A 106 -1.84 -10.71 20.81
N LYS A 107 -0.59 -10.87 21.21
CA LYS A 107 -0.06 -10.36 22.49
C LYS A 107 0.75 -9.10 22.23
N ILE A 108 0.35 -7.99 22.85
CA ILE A 108 1.06 -6.72 22.85
C ILE A 108 1.73 -6.59 24.21
N GLU A 109 3.04 -6.34 24.25
CA GLU A 109 3.81 -6.28 25.48
C GLU A 109 3.34 -5.11 26.36
N LYS A 110 3.22 -3.93 25.75
CA LYS A 110 2.64 -2.74 26.36
C LYS A 110 1.70 -2.10 25.34
N ASP A 111 0.41 -2.21 25.57
CA ASP A 111 -0.61 -1.83 24.60
C ASP A 111 -0.93 -0.33 24.56
N TYR A 112 -0.37 0.46 25.48
CA TYR A 112 -0.57 1.92 25.52
C TYR A 112 0.73 2.69 25.72
N VAL A 113 0.75 3.92 25.21
CA VAL A 113 1.85 4.89 25.37
C VAL A 113 1.26 6.28 25.64
N ASN A 114 1.72 6.91 26.72
CA ASN A 114 1.41 8.32 27.01
C ASN A 114 2.37 9.25 26.27
N LEU A 115 1.85 10.23 25.59
CA LEU A 115 2.62 11.18 24.79
C LEU A 115 2.14 12.60 25.00
N SER A 116 3.10 13.51 25.10
CA SER A 116 2.86 14.96 25.03
C SER A 116 3.66 15.53 23.86
N LEU A 117 2.99 16.29 23.00
CA LEU A 117 3.59 16.99 21.86
C LEU A 117 3.24 18.47 21.91
N PHE A 118 4.25 19.31 21.70
CA PHE A 118 4.13 20.76 21.67
C PHE A 118 4.53 21.27 20.29
N GLY A 119 3.74 22.18 19.75
CA GLY A 119 3.93 22.80 18.44
C GLY A 119 3.21 22.06 17.32
N LYS A 120 2.52 22.84 16.51
CA LYS A 120 1.81 22.36 15.31
C LYS A 120 2.78 21.78 14.28
N GLY A 121 2.46 20.65 13.69
CA GLY A 121 3.28 19.95 12.71
C GLY A 121 4.38 19.07 13.31
N LYS A 122 4.61 19.08 14.62
CA LYS A 122 5.60 18.19 15.24
C LYS A 122 5.15 16.74 15.17
N THR A 123 6.11 15.85 14.90
CA THR A 123 5.91 14.41 14.78
C THR A 123 6.74 13.65 15.81
N LYS A 124 6.25 12.49 16.22
CA LYS A 124 6.98 11.52 17.04
C LYS A 124 6.58 10.10 16.67
N ASN A 125 7.56 9.21 16.61
CA ASN A 125 7.30 7.79 16.46
C ASN A 125 7.04 7.15 17.82
N ILE A 126 6.03 6.28 17.88
CA ILE A 126 5.73 5.40 19.00
C ILE A 126 5.93 3.97 18.51
N GLU A 127 6.55 3.14 19.36
CA GLU A 127 6.79 1.74 19.04
C GLU A 127 5.97 0.85 19.98
N PHE A 128 5.33 -0.18 19.43
CA PHE A 128 4.69 -1.26 20.16
C PHE A 128 5.35 -2.57 19.75
N GLN A 129 5.54 -3.47 20.72
CA GLN A 129 5.95 -4.84 20.43
C GLN A 129 4.74 -5.74 20.44
N ILE A 130 4.55 -6.48 19.37
CA ILE A 130 3.44 -7.43 19.21
C ILE A 130 3.97 -8.76 18.73
N LYS A 131 3.41 -9.85 19.27
CA LYS A 131 3.70 -11.21 18.81
C LYS A 131 2.44 -12.03 18.64
N PRO A 132 2.41 -12.98 17.70
CA PRO A 132 1.29 -13.90 17.56
C PRO A 132 1.33 -14.99 18.63
N THR A 133 0.17 -15.59 18.90
CA THR A 133 0.03 -16.88 19.55
C THR A 133 -0.39 -17.95 18.53
N ASN A 134 -0.67 -19.17 19.00
CA ASN A 134 -1.19 -20.21 18.11
C ASN A 134 -2.61 -19.90 17.61
N ASP A 135 -3.38 -19.14 18.40
CA ASP A 135 -4.78 -18.80 18.12
C ASP A 135 -4.95 -17.40 17.51
N SER A 136 -3.86 -16.80 17.00
CA SER A 136 -3.91 -15.48 16.39
C SER A 136 -4.77 -15.47 15.13
N LYS A 137 -5.78 -14.62 15.14
CA LYS A 137 -6.68 -14.43 14.01
C LYS A 137 -6.15 -13.34 13.06
N ASP A 138 -6.38 -13.53 11.79
CA ASP A 138 -6.17 -12.47 10.79
C ASP A 138 -7.11 -11.30 11.07
N GLY A 139 -6.67 -10.09 10.79
CA GLY A 139 -7.50 -8.91 10.98
C GLY A 139 -6.77 -7.60 10.71
N ILE A 140 -7.17 -6.56 11.43
CA ILE A 140 -6.63 -5.22 11.28
C ILE A 140 -6.11 -4.67 12.59
N LEU A 141 -5.03 -3.90 12.53
CA LEU A 141 -4.57 -3.08 13.64
C LEU A 141 -5.30 -1.73 13.64
N SER A 142 -5.49 -1.18 14.82
CA SER A 142 -6.00 0.18 14.96
C SER A 142 -5.41 0.85 16.22
N VAL A 143 -5.46 2.16 16.27
CA VAL A 143 -5.05 2.93 17.45
C VAL A 143 -6.26 3.65 18.00
N SER A 144 -6.46 3.54 19.31
CA SER A 144 -7.42 4.34 20.08
C SER A 144 -6.69 5.44 20.83
N ILE A 145 -7.31 6.60 20.93
CA ILE A 145 -6.77 7.77 21.61
C ILE A 145 -7.72 8.19 22.74
N ILE A 146 -7.12 8.52 23.89
CA ILE A 146 -7.78 9.17 25.03
C ILE A 146 -6.97 10.43 25.35
N SER A 147 -7.63 11.55 25.62
CA SER A 147 -7.01 12.80 26.03
C SER A 147 -7.98 13.60 26.90
N ASP A 148 -7.54 14.74 27.43
CA ASP A 148 -8.41 15.63 28.23
C ASP A 148 -9.67 16.06 27.45
N GLU A 149 -9.55 16.22 26.11
CA GLU A 149 -10.65 16.57 25.20
C GLU A 149 -11.42 15.34 24.70
N ILE A 150 -10.80 14.17 24.72
CA ILE A 150 -11.33 12.89 24.23
C ILE A 150 -11.42 11.92 25.43
N THR A 151 -12.47 12.08 26.21
CA THR A 151 -12.67 11.34 27.47
C THR A 151 -13.06 9.87 27.28
N LYS A 152 -13.53 9.49 26.07
CA LYS A 152 -13.83 8.09 25.70
C LYS A 152 -12.89 7.67 24.58
N PRO A 153 -12.42 6.41 24.56
CA PRO A 153 -11.55 5.94 23.49
C PRO A 153 -12.15 6.20 22.11
N LYS A 154 -11.43 6.92 21.29
CA LYS A 154 -11.79 7.17 19.88
C LYS A 154 -10.75 6.58 18.96
N LYS A 155 -11.18 5.98 17.85
CA LYS A 155 -10.28 5.49 16.81
C LYS A 155 -9.49 6.67 16.24
N ALA A 156 -8.17 6.51 16.18
CA ALA A 156 -7.28 7.51 15.59
C ALA A 156 -7.56 7.66 14.08
N MET A 157 -7.37 8.88 13.61
CA MET A 157 -7.47 9.20 12.18
C MET A 157 -6.07 9.39 11.63
N SER A 158 -5.85 8.93 10.42
CA SER A 158 -4.67 9.23 9.63
C SER A 158 -4.91 10.43 8.75
N ILE A 159 -3.86 11.16 8.43
CA ILE A 159 -3.89 12.26 7.47
C ILE A 159 -2.87 11.98 6.38
N PHE A 160 -3.31 12.12 5.14
CA PHE A 160 -2.48 12.00 3.95
C PHE A 160 -2.50 13.32 3.21
N ASP A 161 -1.31 13.87 2.98
CA ASP A 161 -1.10 15.10 2.25
C ASP A 161 -0.99 14.77 0.76
N ILE A 162 -1.81 15.41 -0.09
CA ILE A 162 -1.66 15.41 -1.54
C ILE A 162 -1.16 16.80 -1.92
N GLU A 163 0.09 16.86 -2.34
CA GLU A 163 0.76 18.10 -2.67
C GLU A 163 1.55 17.97 -3.97
N TYR A 164 1.04 18.58 -5.03
CA TYR A 164 1.67 18.68 -6.34
C TYR A 164 1.65 20.12 -6.81
N ASP A 165 2.65 20.53 -7.59
CA ASP A 165 2.78 21.94 -8.04
C ASP A 165 1.62 22.44 -8.89
N HIS A 166 0.90 21.55 -9.57
CA HIS A 166 -0.19 21.88 -10.48
C HIS A 166 -1.59 21.84 -9.86
N ILE A 167 -1.72 21.45 -8.59
CA ILE A 167 -3.00 21.43 -7.88
C ILE A 167 -2.87 22.05 -6.48
N PRO A 168 -3.93 22.64 -5.93
CA PRO A 168 -3.94 23.08 -4.53
C PRO A 168 -3.70 21.89 -3.60
N LYS A 169 -2.96 22.12 -2.50
CA LYS A 169 -2.72 21.12 -1.47
C LYS A 169 -4.05 20.57 -0.93
N GLN A 170 -4.16 19.25 -0.83
CA GLN A 170 -5.33 18.55 -0.33
C GLN A 170 -4.97 17.65 0.84
N TYR A 171 -5.96 17.42 1.72
CA TYR A 171 -5.83 16.50 2.84
C TYR A 171 -6.89 15.42 2.76
N ILE A 172 -6.47 14.18 2.87
CA ILE A 172 -7.36 13.03 3.05
C ILE A 172 -7.27 12.59 4.50
N VAL A 173 -8.40 12.64 5.20
CA VAL A 173 -8.51 12.21 6.60
C VAL A 173 -9.37 10.96 6.66
N LEU A 174 -8.80 9.84 7.05
CA LEU A 174 -9.51 8.56 7.16
C LEU A 174 -8.88 7.67 8.25
N PRO A 175 -9.65 6.73 8.84
CA PRO A 175 -9.08 5.76 9.73
C PRO A 175 -8.28 4.74 8.92
N PHE A 176 -6.95 4.82 8.99
CA PHE A 176 -6.08 3.83 8.39
C PHE A 176 -5.84 2.68 9.34
N SER A 177 -6.03 1.47 8.88
CA SER A 177 -5.94 0.25 9.68
C SER A 177 -5.22 -0.83 8.87
N PRO A 178 -3.91 -1.02 9.10
CA PRO A 178 -3.14 -2.03 8.37
C PRO A 178 -3.60 -3.44 8.72
N LYS A 179 -3.49 -4.33 7.73
CA LYS A 179 -3.76 -5.75 7.94
C LYS A 179 -2.65 -6.39 8.76
N ILE A 180 -3.02 -7.31 9.65
CA ILE A 180 -2.08 -8.16 10.38
C ILE A 180 -2.46 -9.62 10.15
N LYS A 181 -1.45 -10.44 9.87
CA LYS A 181 -1.64 -11.86 9.56
C LYS A 181 -0.47 -12.70 10.04
N LYS A 182 -0.76 -13.87 10.61
CA LYS A 182 0.21 -14.93 10.85
C LYS A 182 0.17 -15.91 9.67
N LEU A 183 1.31 -16.11 9.05
CA LEU A 183 1.47 -17.02 7.92
C LEU A 183 2.24 -18.26 8.38
N ASN A 184 1.69 -19.43 8.11
CA ASN A 184 2.40 -20.69 8.29
C ASN A 184 3.08 -21.06 6.96
N LEU A 185 4.21 -20.41 6.68
CA LEU A 185 4.94 -20.62 5.42
C LEU A 185 6.09 -21.62 5.64
N ILE A 186 6.17 -22.59 4.76
CA ILE A 186 7.35 -23.42 4.60
C ILE A 186 8.13 -22.86 3.42
N LEU A 187 9.18 -22.11 3.72
CA LEU A 187 10.02 -21.51 2.68
C LEU A 187 11.00 -22.53 2.11
N PRO A 188 11.18 -22.59 0.79
CA PRO A 188 12.19 -23.44 0.19
C PRO A 188 13.58 -22.91 0.56
N ARG A 189 14.51 -23.82 0.89
CA ARG A 189 15.94 -23.51 1.08
C ARG A 189 16.63 -23.37 -0.29
N LYS A 190 16.15 -22.45 -1.11
CA LYS A 190 16.64 -22.26 -2.48
C LYS A 190 16.79 -20.78 -2.74
N LYS A 191 17.94 -20.41 -3.29
CA LYS A 191 18.25 -19.01 -3.59
C LYS A 191 17.53 -18.56 -4.87
N VAL A 192 16.88 -17.41 -4.79
CA VAL A 192 16.17 -16.77 -5.89
C VAL A 192 16.91 -15.51 -6.33
N GLY A 193 17.15 -15.38 -7.61
CA GLY A 193 17.64 -14.14 -8.19
C GLY A 193 16.46 -13.29 -8.69
N TYR A 194 16.45 -12.00 -8.43
CA TYR A 194 15.44 -11.07 -8.94
C TYR A 194 16.08 -10.03 -9.83
N LEU A 195 15.68 -9.98 -11.10
CA LEU A 195 16.10 -8.95 -12.03
C LEU A 195 15.00 -7.88 -12.09
N MET A 196 15.31 -6.67 -11.62
CA MET A 196 14.36 -5.58 -11.55
C MET A 196 13.85 -5.18 -12.94
N GLY A 197 12.55 -4.93 -13.05
CA GLY A 197 11.90 -4.39 -14.23
C GLY A 197 11.59 -2.90 -14.11
N ALA A 198 10.37 -2.51 -14.47
CA ALA A 198 9.92 -1.11 -14.48
C ALA A 198 9.68 -0.50 -13.08
N GLY A 199 10.09 -1.18 -12.02
CA GLY A 199 9.87 -0.79 -10.64
C GLY A 199 8.58 -1.39 -10.07
N ASP A 200 8.74 -2.37 -9.19
CA ASP A 200 7.66 -3.01 -8.47
C ASP A 200 8.11 -3.33 -7.05
N LEU A 201 7.20 -3.77 -6.20
CA LEU A 201 7.48 -4.14 -4.81
C LEU A 201 7.56 -5.66 -4.62
N VAL A 202 7.68 -6.45 -5.69
CA VAL A 202 7.68 -7.91 -5.60
C VAL A 202 8.91 -8.40 -4.86
N TYR A 203 10.09 -7.85 -5.19
CA TYR A 203 11.33 -8.18 -4.50
C TYR A 203 11.24 -7.94 -2.99
N GLU A 204 10.83 -6.73 -2.58
CA GLU A 204 10.70 -6.34 -1.18
C GLU A 204 9.67 -7.19 -0.44
N ASN A 205 8.54 -7.47 -1.07
CA ASN A 205 7.50 -8.32 -0.49
C ASN A 205 7.98 -9.76 -0.30
N LEU A 206 8.62 -10.37 -1.31
CA LEU A 206 9.17 -11.73 -1.20
C LEU A 206 10.29 -11.82 -0.16
N LYS A 207 11.15 -10.79 -0.09
CA LYS A 207 12.18 -10.69 0.95
C LYS A 207 11.58 -10.55 2.35
N SER A 208 10.50 -9.78 2.48
CA SER A 208 9.81 -9.56 3.76
C SER A 208 9.17 -10.81 4.34
N ILE A 209 8.80 -11.78 3.51
CA ILE A 209 8.30 -13.11 3.93
C ILE A 209 9.42 -14.13 4.12
N GLY A 210 10.69 -13.69 4.17
CA GLY A 210 11.85 -14.53 4.49
C GLY A 210 12.37 -15.38 3.33
N LEU A 211 11.94 -15.15 2.08
CA LEU A 211 12.52 -15.84 0.93
C LEU A 211 13.99 -15.42 0.76
N ASP A 212 14.88 -16.40 0.53
CA ASP A 212 16.28 -16.13 0.18
C ASP A 212 16.35 -15.59 -1.26
N ILE A 213 16.22 -14.27 -1.37
CA ILE A 213 16.13 -13.56 -2.65
C ILE A 213 17.17 -12.44 -2.72
N GLU A 214 17.82 -12.32 -3.87
CA GLU A 214 18.89 -11.36 -4.13
C GLU A 214 18.63 -10.63 -5.44
N LEU A 215 18.87 -9.31 -5.45
CA LEU A 215 18.82 -8.52 -6.70
C LEU A 215 19.99 -8.90 -7.61
N ILE A 216 19.67 -9.18 -8.87
CA ILE A 216 20.64 -9.44 -9.92
C ILE A 216 20.94 -8.11 -10.65
N ASN A 217 22.21 -7.72 -10.69
CA ASN A 217 22.65 -6.71 -11.62
C ASN A 217 22.72 -7.32 -13.03
N ILE A 218 22.18 -6.61 -14.03
CA ILE A 218 22.19 -7.11 -15.41
C ILE A 218 23.60 -7.40 -15.94
N ASN A 219 24.65 -6.74 -15.42
CA ASN A 219 26.04 -6.98 -15.75
C ASN A 219 26.52 -8.35 -15.25
N GLU A 220 25.98 -8.85 -14.14
CA GLU A 220 26.35 -10.16 -13.58
C GLU A 220 25.94 -11.32 -14.50
N ILE A 221 24.94 -11.12 -15.36
CA ILE A 221 24.51 -12.10 -16.36
C ILE A 221 25.66 -12.42 -17.35
N GLU A 222 26.53 -11.47 -17.65
CA GLU A 222 27.67 -11.70 -18.54
C GLU A 222 28.72 -12.62 -17.92
N ASN A 223 28.88 -12.54 -16.63
CA ASN A 223 29.94 -13.25 -15.90
C ASN A 223 29.58 -14.72 -15.58
N GLY A 224 28.39 -15.22 -16.02
CA GLY A 224 27.99 -16.61 -15.84
C GLY A 224 27.66 -17.04 -14.41
N ASP A 225 27.53 -16.09 -13.47
CA ASP A 225 27.23 -16.34 -12.06
C ASP A 225 25.74 -16.61 -11.77
N LEU A 226 25.00 -17.08 -12.79
CA LEU A 226 23.57 -17.42 -12.65
C LEU A 226 23.37 -18.79 -11.99
N ASP A 227 24.36 -19.67 -12.04
CA ASP A 227 24.24 -21.04 -11.56
C ASP A 227 24.07 -21.12 -10.02
N ARG A 228 24.35 -20.03 -9.30
CA ARG A 228 24.09 -19.89 -7.86
C ARG A 228 22.60 -19.78 -7.51
N PHE A 229 21.75 -19.44 -8.48
CA PHE A 229 20.30 -19.31 -8.28
C PHE A 229 19.57 -20.58 -8.74
N ASN A 230 18.58 -21.00 -7.97
CA ASN A 230 17.66 -22.07 -8.39
C ASN A 230 16.53 -21.55 -9.27
N THR A 231 16.16 -20.28 -9.05
CA THR A 231 15.13 -19.61 -9.83
C THR A 231 15.54 -18.16 -10.05
N ILE A 232 15.34 -17.67 -11.25
CA ILE A 232 15.47 -16.25 -11.59
C ILE A 232 14.08 -15.72 -11.89
N VAL A 233 13.71 -14.63 -11.22
CA VAL A 233 12.46 -13.90 -11.46
C VAL A 233 12.80 -12.60 -12.17
N MET A 234 12.23 -12.39 -13.32
CA MET A 234 12.31 -11.13 -14.05
C MET A 234 11.10 -10.28 -13.68
N GLY A 235 11.35 -9.09 -13.15
CA GLY A 235 10.34 -8.15 -12.72
C GLY A 235 9.43 -7.67 -13.87
N ILE A 236 8.35 -7.01 -13.49
CA ILE A 236 7.35 -6.50 -14.44
C ILE A 236 8.02 -5.62 -15.50
N ARG A 237 7.70 -5.87 -16.77
CA ARG A 237 8.25 -5.13 -17.93
C ARG A 237 9.78 -5.12 -18.04
N ALA A 238 10.47 -6.13 -17.50
CA ALA A 238 11.93 -6.18 -17.58
C ALA A 238 12.43 -6.08 -19.02
N TYR A 239 11.80 -6.75 -19.99
CA TYR A 239 12.13 -6.67 -21.41
C TYR A 239 11.65 -5.38 -22.11
N ASN A 240 10.95 -4.50 -21.41
CA ASN A 240 10.57 -3.20 -21.96
C ASN A 240 11.50 -2.08 -21.50
N VAL A 241 12.27 -2.27 -20.41
CA VAL A 241 13.08 -1.21 -19.79
C VAL A 241 14.58 -1.49 -19.78
N ASN A 242 15.01 -2.76 -19.93
CA ASN A 242 16.42 -3.14 -19.89
C ASN A 242 16.92 -3.52 -21.29
N ASN A 243 17.47 -2.57 -22.03
CA ASN A 243 17.96 -2.78 -23.40
C ASN A 243 19.02 -3.88 -23.52
N GLU A 244 19.82 -4.07 -22.50
CA GLU A 244 20.90 -5.07 -22.44
C GLU A 244 20.38 -6.51 -22.45
N LEU A 245 19.12 -6.74 -22.05
CA LEU A 245 18.49 -8.07 -22.14
C LEU A 245 18.45 -8.62 -23.55
N ASN A 246 18.48 -7.78 -24.58
CA ASN A 246 18.52 -8.25 -25.97
C ASN A 246 19.78 -9.11 -26.23
N SER A 247 20.95 -8.64 -25.79
CA SER A 247 22.23 -9.36 -25.96
C SER A 247 22.42 -10.53 -24.99
N LYS A 248 21.79 -10.44 -23.79
CA LYS A 248 21.99 -11.38 -22.68
C LYS A 248 20.97 -12.51 -22.63
N ASN A 249 19.96 -12.45 -23.47
CA ASN A 249 18.84 -13.39 -23.46
C ASN A 249 19.30 -14.85 -23.66
N LYS A 250 20.33 -15.06 -24.48
CA LYS A 250 20.93 -16.39 -24.69
C LYS A 250 21.44 -16.99 -23.38
N LEU A 251 22.08 -16.19 -22.53
CA LEU A 251 22.63 -16.65 -21.23
C LEU A 251 21.51 -17.09 -20.27
N LEU A 252 20.40 -16.36 -20.26
CA LEU A 252 19.21 -16.74 -19.48
C LEU A 252 18.64 -18.07 -19.98
N PHE A 253 18.58 -18.28 -21.28
CA PHE A 253 18.08 -19.54 -21.85
C PHE A 253 19.05 -20.70 -21.64
N ASP A 254 20.35 -20.45 -21.69
CA ASP A 254 21.37 -21.45 -21.38
C ASP A 254 21.32 -21.86 -19.89
N TYR A 255 21.07 -20.89 -18.98
CA TYR A 255 20.78 -21.19 -17.57
C TYR A 255 19.55 -22.12 -17.42
N VAL A 256 18.46 -21.87 -18.14
CA VAL A 256 17.27 -22.73 -18.12
C VAL A 256 17.61 -24.15 -18.67
N LYS A 257 18.38 -24.25 -19.74
CA LYS A 257 18.82 -25.54 -20.29
C LYS A 257 19.66 -26.36 -19.30
N LYS A 258 20.41 -25.70 -18.42
CA LYS A 258 21.17 -26.33 -17.33
C LYS A 258 20.28 -26.75 -16.15
N GLY A 259 18.97 -26.50 -16.17
CA GLY A 259 18.02 -26.89 -15.13
C GLY A 259 17.58 -25.77 -14.20
N GLY A 260 17.97 -24.52 -14.47
CA GLY A 260 17.47 -23.34 -13.76
C GLY A 260 16.02 -23.03 -14.12
N ASN A 261 15.29 -22.38 -13.22
CA ASN A 261 13.94 -21.91 -13.47
C ASN A 261 13.93 -20.41 -13.78
N LEU A 262 13.29 -20.02 -14.86
CA LEU A 262 13.12 -18.61 -15.25
C LEU A 262 11.64 -18.26 -15.23
N LEU A 263 11.25 -17.36 -14.33
CA LEU A 263 9.90 -16.81 -14.26
C LEU A 263 9.92 -15.39 -14.81
N ILE A 264 9.18 -15.17 -15.89
CA ILE A 264 9.09 -13.86 -16.55
C ILE A 264 7.72 -13.28 -16.23
N GLN A 265 7.70 -12.13 -15.56
CA GLN A 265 6.46 -11.41 -15.28
C GLN A 265 5.98 -10.67 -16.53
N TYR A 266 4.85 -9.99 -16.42
CA TYR A 266 4.19 -9.26 -17.49
C TYR A 266 5.13 -8.33 -18.27
N ASN A 267 5.03 -8.36 -19.60
CA ASN A 267 5.65 -7.44 -20.54
C ASN A 267 4.62 -6.94 -21.55
N THR A 268 4.85 -5.73 -22.08
CA THR A 268 3.97 -5.16 -23.11
C THR A 268 4.55 -5.37 -24.51
N THR A 269 3.70 -5.31 -25.54
CA THR A 269 4.14 -5.36 -26.94
C THR A 269 4.87 -4.10 -27.41
N ARG A 270 4.78 -3.00 -26.67
CA ARG A 270 5.45 -1.73 -27.00
C ARG A 270 6.86 -1.73 -26.43
N ASN A 271 7.82 -1.25 -27.21
CA ASN A 271 9.23 -1.09 -26.79
C ASN A 271 9.87 -2.37 -26.24
N LEU A 272 9.49 -3.54 -26.77
CA LEU A 272 10.21 -4.77 -26.47
C LEU A 272 11.61 -4.70 -27.04
N VAL A 273 12.61 -4.98 -26.21
CA VAL A 273 14.03 -5.01 -26.61
C VAL A 273 14.37 -6.27 -27.43
N THR A 274 13.54 -7.30 -27.38
CA THR A 274 13.65 -8.52 -28.17
C THR A 274 12.27 -9.18 -28.34
N ASN A 275 12.06 -9.85 -29.48
CA ASN A 275 10.87 -10.68 -29.70
C ASN A 275 11.02 -12.13 -29.15
N LYS A 276 12.22 -12.47 -28.67
CA LYS A 276 12.52 -13.81 -28.12
C LYS A 276 12.45 -13.75 -26.60
N LEU A 277 11.25 -13.79 -26.06
CA LEU A 277 11.03 -13.77 -24.60
C LEU A 277 11.20 -15.15 -23.96
N THR A 278 11.09 -16.22 -24.75
CA THR A 278 11.18 -17.61 -24.32
C THR A 278 11.98 -18.42 -25.33
N PRO A 279 12.52 -19.59 -24.94
CA PRO A 279 13.20 -20.50 -25.88
C PRO A 279 12.27 -21.16 -26.90
N PHE A 280 10.95 -21.03 -26.74
CA PHE A 280 9.91 -21.48 -27.68
C PHE A 280 9.14 -20.27 -28.21
N LEU A 281 8.35 -20.50 -29.27
CA LEU A 281 7.56 -19.43 -29.90
C LEU A 281 6.49 -18.92 -28.92
N LEU A 282 6.58 -17.66 -28.54
CA LEU A 282 5.60 -16.94 -27.75
C LEU A 282 5.31 -15.61 -28.39
N ASN A 283 4.06 -15.38 -28.76
CA ASN A 283 3.59 -14.11 -29.30
C ASN A 283 2.78 -13.37 -28.24
N LEU A 284 3.21 -12.15 -27.92
CA LEU A 284 2.41 -11.25 -27.09
C LEU A 284 1.34 -10.58 -27.96
N SER A 285 0.09 -10.58 -27.50
CA SER A 285 -1.00 -9.84 -28.13
C SER A 285 -1.33 -8.56 -27.36
N ARG A 286 -2.26 -7.77 -27.89
CA ARG A 286 -2.85 -6.61 -27.22
C ARG A 286 -4.20 -6.93 -26.60
N ASP A 287 -4.59 -8.18 -26.61
CA ASP A 287 -5.84 -8.62 -26.02
C ASP A 287 -5.83 -8.37 -24.50
N ARG A 288 -6.93 -7.90 -24.00
CA ARG A 288 -7.07 -7.52 -22.59
C ARG A 288 -8.35 -8.10 -22.03
N VAL A 289 -8.28 -8.51 -20.78
CA VAL A 289 -9.46 -8.73 -19.97
C VAL A 289 -9.73 -7.42 -19.23
N THR A 290 -10.84 -6.76 -19.55
CA THR A 290 -11.21 -5.43 -19.01
C THR A 290 -12.27 -5.51 -17.92
N LYS A 291 -12.84 -6.68 -17.71
CA LYS A 291 -13.87 -6.91 -16.69
C LYS A 291 -13.18 -7.38 -15.41
N GLU A 292 -13.25 -6.58 -14.34
CA GLU A 292 -12.53 -6.82 -13.08
C GLU A 292 -12.91 -8.14 -12.39
N ASP A 293 -14.15 -8.59 -12.54
CA ASP A 293 -14.69 -9.83 -11.97
C ASP A 293 -14.59 -11.05 -12.93
N SER A 294 -13.77 -10.94 -13.98
CA SER A 294 -13.58 -12.06 -14.91
C SER A 294 -12.93 -13.26 -14.21
N PRO A 295 -13.48 -14.45 -14.31
CA PRO A 295 -12.93 -15.62 -13.67
C PRO A 295 -11.61 -16.04 -14.33
N VAL A 296 -10.62 -16.44 -13.52
CA VAL A 296 -9.39 -17.05 -14.00
C VAL A 296 -9.68 -18.47 -14.48
N LYS A 297 -9.41 -18.75 -15.77
CA LYS A 297 -9.59 -20.08 -16.36
C LYS A 297 -8.28 -20.88 -16.33
N ILE A 298 -8.25 -21.96 -15.57
CA ILE A 298 -7.13 -22.88 -15.54
C ILE A 298 -7.20 -23.80 -16.77
N LEU A 299 -6.25 -23.63 -17.70
CA LEU A 299 -6.26 -24.39 -18.97
C LEU A 299 -5.71 -25.80 -18.82
N THR A 300 -4.76 -26.03 -17.91
CA THR A 300 -4.10 -27.32 -17.69
C THR A 300 -4.16 -27.70 -16.23
N PRO A 301 -5.32 -28.13 -15.70
CA PRO A 301 -5.54 -28.30 -14.26
C PRO A 301 -4.66 -29.40 -13.63
N LEU A 302 -4.13 -30.34 -14.40
CA LEU A 302 -3.23 -31.39 -13.91
C LEU A 302 -1.75 -31.01 -13.95
N HIS A 303 -1.40 -29.79 -14.39
CA HIS A 303 -0.02 -29.37 -14.44
C HIS A 303 0.60 -29.33 -13.03
N ARG A 304 1.84 -29.85 -12.90
CA ARG A 304 2.52 -29.97 -11.59
C ARG A 304 2.63 -28.62 -10.84
N ALA A 305 2.90 -27.53 -11.56
CA ALA A 305 3.01 -26.19 -10.96
C ALA A 305 1.72 -25.70 -10.27
N LEU A 306 0.55 -26.28 -10.63
CA LEU A 306 -0.74 -25.95 -10.04
C LEU A 306 -1.16 -26.91 -8.92
N ASN A 307 -0.41 -28.02 -8.73
CA ASN A 307 -0.79 -29.08 -7.80
C ASN A 307 0.30 -29.43 -6.78
N PHE A 308 1.49 -28.85 -6.90
CA PHE A 308 2.61 -29.16 -6.01
C PHE A 308 3.47 -27.92 -5.71
N PRO A 309 3.87 -27.70 -4.44
CA PRO A 309 3.55 -28.46 -3.23
C PRO A 309 2.10 -28.28 -2.74
N HIS A 310 1.42 -27.24 -3.18
CA HIS A 310 0.03 -26.93 -2.84
C HIS A 310 -0.81 -26.83 -4.10
N LYS A 311 -2.08 -27.17 -3.98
CA LYS A 311 -3.02 -27.03 -5.08
C LYS A 311 -3.48 -25.58 -5.18
N ILE A 312 -3.35 -24.99 -6.37
CA ILE A 312 -3.90 -23.68 -6.70
C ILE A 312 -5.34 -23.88 -7.17
N THR A 313 -6.26 -23.14 -6.58
CA THR A 313 -7.70 -23.20 -6.85
C THR A 313 -8.24 -21.84 -7.27
N SER A 314 -9.53 -21.76 -7.59
CA SER A 314 -10.20 -20.48 -7.86
C SER A 314 -10.16 -19.52 -6.67
N GLU A 315 -10.10 -20.01 -5.43
CA GLU A 315 -10.05 -19.21 -4.21
C GLU A 315 -8.76 -18.37 -4.12
N ASP A 316 -7.66 -18.86 -4.74
CA ASP A 316 -6.39 -18.13 -4.77
C ASP A 316 -6.46 -16.85 -5.62
N PHE A 317 -7.49 -16.74 -6.46
CA PHE A 317 -7.71 -15.58 -7.33
C PHE A 317 -8.85 -14.67 -6.86
N GLU A 318 -9.46 -14.95 -5.71
CA GLU A 318 -10.49 -14.09 -5.16
C GLU A 318 -9.97 -12.69 -4.82
N ASN A 319 -10.74 -11.68 -5.15
CA ASN A 319 -10.40 -10.26 -4.97
C ASN A 319 -9.19 -9.79 -5.80
N TRP A 320 -8.77 -10.53 -6.81
CA TRP A 320 -7.85 -9.99 -7.79
C TRP A 320 -8.60 -8.97 -8.66
N VAL A 321 -7.99 -7.79 -8.76
CA VAL A 321 -8.41 -6.78 -9.73
C VAL A 321 -7.52 -6.97 -10.96
N GLN A 322 -8.13 -7.20 -12.11
CA GLN A 322 -7.38 -7.34 -13.36
C GLN A 322 -7.16 -5.96 -13.99
N GLU A 323 -5.94 -5.70 -14.40
CA GLU A 323 -5.57 -4.53 -15.18
C GLU A 323 -5.52 -4.84 -16.69
#